data_f54fa5bc446e5b0a2acd2b3ddc9bff6f
#
_entry.id   f54fa5bc446e5b0a2acd2b3ddc9bff6f
#
_cell.length_a   1.000
_cell.length_b   1.000
_cell.length_c   1.000
_cell.angle_alpha   90.00
_cell.angle_beta   90.00
_cell.angle_gamma   90.00
#
_symmetry.space_group_name_H-M   'P 1'
#
loop_
_entity.id
_entity.type
_entity.pdbx_description
1 polymer ?
#
loop_
_entity_poly.entity_id
_entity_poly.type
_entity_poly.pdbx_seq_one_letter_code
_entity_poly.pdbx_strand_id
1 'polypeptide(L)'
;MVNLKITKIVVLPIVLTAVLITLTTIGALSNSQNVELSGTISTVNVDIYSDDACTKPCTNITVGTLNPGSTFTQTIYVKNNGNIPVTLSMNTNNWNPTTASNYLTLSWNRQNHILNAGISCEATLTLTVATNADSLTSFSFSATITGMQ
;
A
#
# COMPACT_ATOMS: atom_id res chain seq x y z
N MET A 1 64.81 0.00 67.27
CA MET A 1 63.46 -0.69 67.10
C MET A 1 62.37 0.27 66.67
N VAL A 2 62.55 1.04 65.60
CA VAL A 2 61.50 2.00 65.12
C VAL A 2 61.01 1.69 63.75
N ASN A 3 61.59 0.71 63.05
CA ASN A 3 61.26 0.48 61.60
C ASN A 3 60.15 -0.51 61.35
N LEU A 4 59.58 -1.24 62.30
CA LEU A 4 58.60 -2.28 61.99
C LEU A 4 57.19 -1.77 62.03
N LYS A 5 56.89 -0.64 62.68
CA LYS A 5 55.57 -0.08 62.80
C LYS A 5 55.20 0.79 61.61
N ILE A 6 56.16 1.46 60.97
CA ILE A 6 55.91 2.32 59.82
C ILE A 6 55.64 1.49 58.57
N THR A 7 56.28 0.36 58.39
CA THR A 7 56.09 -0.54 57.24
C THR A 7 54.71 -1.15 57.22
N LYS A 8 54.13 -1.47 58.38
CA LYS A 8 52.75 -2.03 58.45
C LYS A 8 51.64 -1.01 58.14
N ILE A 9 51.86 0.25 58.48
CA ILE A 9 50.90 1.32 58.28
C ILE A 9 50.91 1.78 56.81
N VAL A 10 52.06 1.74 56.13
CA VAL A 10 52.20 2.16 54.73
C VAL A 10 51.77 1.05 53.76
N VAL A 11 51.98 -0.21 54.07
CA VAL A 11 51.62 -1.34 53.22
C VAL A 11 50.10 -1.54 53.17
N LEU A 12 49.40 -1.34 54.30
CA LEU A 12 47.96 -1.52 54.35
C LEU A 12 47.20 -0.56 53.42
N PRO A 13 47.44 0.75 53.36
CA PRO A 13 46.76 1.65 52.43
C PRO A 13 47.18 1.41 50.97
N ILE A 14 48.40 0.98 50.68
CA ILE A 14 48.87 0.66 49.35
C ILE A 14 48.15 -0.58 48.82
N VAL A 15 47.95 -1.62 49.62
CA VAL A 15 47.21 -2.82 49.23
C VAL A 15 45.71 -2.49 49.05
N LEU A 16 45.15 -1.65 49.93
CA LEU A 16 43.76 -1.24 49.83
C LEU A 16 43.50 -0.36 48.61
N THR A 17 44.44 0.55 48.28
CA THR A 17 44.29 1.35 47.03
C THR A 17 44.50 0.52 45.79
N ALA A 18 45.39 -0.47 45.79
CA ALA A 18 45.59 -1.38 44.68
C ALA A 18 44.31 -2.26 44.43
N VAL A 19 43.68 -2.72 45.51
CA VAL A 19 42.40 -3.47 45.41
C VAL A 19 41.24 -2.58 44.91
N LEU A 20 41.17 -1.33 45.35
CA LEU A 20 40.19 -0.36 44.88
C LEU A 20 40.39 0.00 43.40
N ILE A 21 41.64 0.13 42.94
CA ILE A 21 41.93 0.42 41.52
C ILE A 21 41.58 -0.78 40.62
N THR A 22 41.78 -1.99 41.09
CA THR A 22 41.39 -3.19 40.32
C THR A 22 39.89 -3.42 40.26
N LEU A 23 39.10 -2.93 41.24
CA LEU A 23 37.64 -2.99 41.18
C LEU A 23 37.02 -1.93 40.23
N THR A 24 37.73 -0.81 40.00
CA THR A 24 37.21 0.23 39.08
C THR A 24 37.51 -0.05 37.60
N THR A 25 38.40 -1.02 37.31
CA THR A 25 38.71 -1.42 35.92
C THR A 25 37.86 -2.58 35.40
N ILE A 26 36.86 -3.04 36.15
CA ILE A 26 35.72 -3.75 35.55
C ILE A 26 34.79 -2.69 34.93
N GLY A 27 35.41 -1.77 34.21
CA GLY A 27 34.71 -0.84 33.35
C GLY A 27 33.90 -1.66 32.35
N ALA A 28 32.62 -1.43 32.38
CA ALA A 28 31.64 -2.03 31.54
C ALA A 28 32.18 -2.29 30.12
N LEU A 29 32.55 -3.52 29.82
CA LEU A 29 32.63 -4.01 28.45
C LEU A 29 31.19 -4.04 27.94
N SER A 30 30.63 -2.87 27.59
CA SER A 30 29.39 -2.81 26.87
C SER A 30 29.73 -3.09 25.42
N ASN A 31 29.50 -4.31 24.99
CA ASN A 31 29.50 -4.65 23.58
C ASN A 31 28.07 -4.33 23.06
N SER A 32 27.89 -3.16 22.45
CA SER A 32 26.66 -2.83 21.75
C SER A 32 26.78 -3.36 20.32
N GLN A 33 26.03 -4.37 19.99
CA GLN A 33 25.84 -4.79 18.61
C GLN A 33 24.62 -4.09 18.04
N ASN A 34 24.80 -3.33 16.96
CA ASN A 34 23.71 -2.80 16.16
C ASN A 34 23.19 -3.92 15.25
N VAL A 35 21.96 -4.29 15.45
CA VAL A 35 21.21 -5.14 14.49
C VAL A 35 20.37 -4.20 13.64
N GLU A 36 20.72 -4.07 12.37
CA GLU A 36 19.89 -3.35 11.40
C GLU A 36 18.68 -4.24 11.04
N LEU A 37 17.49 -3.79 11.40
CA LEU A 37 16.25 -4.38 10.93
C LEU A 37 15.82 -3.66 9.65
N SER A 38 15.79 -4.38 8.53
CA SER A 38 15.19 -3.93 7.29
C SER A 38 14.01 -4.84 6.97
N GLY A 39 12.91 -4.26 6.53
CA GLY A 39 11.72 -4.99 6.13
C GLY A 39 11.00 -4.25 5.01
N THR A 40 10.30 -5.00 4.16
CA THR A 40 9.41 -4.44 3.14
C THR A 40 7.99 -4.45 3.67
N ILE A 41 7.32 -3.30 3.62
CA ILE A 41 5.89 -3.21 3.93
C ILE A 41 5.12 -3.56 2.66
N SER A 42 4.18 -4.50 2.74
CA SER A 42 3.28 -4.83 1.65
C SER A 42 2.33 -3.66 1.39
N THR A 43 2.26 -3.22 0.14
CA THR A 43 1.39 -2.12 -0.29
C THR A 43 0.49 -2.56 -1.42
N VAL A 44 -0.80 -2.23 -1.32
CA VAL A 44 -1.78 -2.35 -2.39
C VAL A 44 -1.96 -0.97 -2.99
N ASN A 45 -1.70 -0.82 -4.28
CA ASN A 45 -1.91 0.42 -5.02
C ASN A 45 -2.29 0.08 -6.46
N VAL A 46 -3.53 0.36 -6.84
CA VAL A 46 -4.05 0.11 -8.17
C VAL A 46 -4.42 1.43 -8.82
N ASP A 47 -3.83 1.72 -9.97
CA ASP A 47 -4.10 2.91 -10.76
C ASP A 47 -4.72 2.54 -12.12
N ILE A 48 -5.51 3.47 -12.67
CA ILE A 48 -6.24 3.29 -13.92
C ILE A 48 -5.72 4.29 -14.95
N TYR A 49 -5.45 3.80 -16.15
CA TYR A 49 -4.91 4.57 -17.27
C TYR A 49 -5.77 4.43 -18.53
N SER A 50 -5.69 5.41 -19.41
CA SER A 50 -6.35 5.42 -20.72
C SER A 50 -5.47 4.90 -21.87
N ASP A 51 -4.18 4.61 -21.59
CA ASP A 51 -3.19 4.13 -22.54
C ASP A 51 -2.46 2.87 -22.03
N ASP A 52 -1.98 2.04 -22.93
CA ASP A 52 -1.26 0.79 -22.65
C ASP A 52 0.10 1.01 -21.99
N ALA A 53 0.73 2.14 -22.27
CA ALA A 53 1.99 2.55 -21.62
C ALA A 53 1.79 2.97 -20.14
N CYS A 54 0.54 3.07 -19.67
CA CYS A 54 0.18 3.51 -18.33
C CYS A 54 0.81 4.87 -17.96
N THR A 55 0.72 5.84 -18.89
CA THR A 55 1.27 7.19 -18.72
C THR A 55 0.20 8.25 -18.52
N LYS A 56 -1.04 7.98 -18.94
CA LYS A 56 -2.19 8.90 -18.88
C LYS A 56 -3.23 8.40 -17.89
N PRO A 57 -3.31 8.94 -16.67
CA PRO A 57 -4.35 8.56 -15.70
C PRO A 57 -5.75 8.73 -16.28
N CYS A 58 -6.61 7.72 -16.10
CA CYS A 58 -8.00 7.74 -16.52
C CYS A 58 -8.89 8.16 -15.35
N THR A 59 -9.21 9.43 -15.24
CA THR A 59 -10.02 9.99 -14.16
C THR A 59 -11.48 10.22 -14.56
N ASN A 60 -11.77 10.24 -15.85
CA ASN A 60 -13.11 10.49 -16.40
C ASN A 60 -13.30 9.78 -17.73
N ILE A 61 -14.49 9.24 -17.95
CA ILE A 61 -14.92 8.64 -19.23
C ILE A 61 -16.22 9.33 -19.66
N THR A 62 -16.18 9.97 -20.83
CA THR A 62 -17.38 10.59 -21.42
C THR A 62 -18.03 9.60 -22.38
N VAL A 63 -19.26 9.20 -22.07
CA VAL A 63 -19.97 8.14 -22.79
C VAL A 63 -20.70 8.68 -24.02
N GLY A 64 -20.98 10.00 -24.06
CA GLY A 64 -21.77 10.61 -25.13
C GLY A 64 -23.27 10.31 -25.01
N THR A 65 -23.97 10.30 -26.16
CA THR A 65 -25.41 10.01 -26.21
C THR A 65 -25.63 8.52 -26.41
N LEU A 66 -26.44 7.92 -25.55
CA LEU A 66 -26.84 6.52 -25.62
C LEU A 66 -28.35 6.40 -25.88
N ASN A 67 -28.75 5.38 -26.64
CA ASN A 67 -30.14 5.02 -26.84
C ASN A 67 -30.55 3.89 -25.88
N PRO A 68 -31.85 3.79 -25.51
CA PRO A 68 -32.37 2.62 -24.82
C PRO A 68 -32.01 1.33 -25.56
N GLY A 69 -31.55 0.31 -24.84
CA GLY A 69 -31.10 -0.97 -25.39
C GLY A 69 -29.70 -0.96 -26.00
N SER A 70 -28.99 0.18 -26.00
CA SER A 70 -27.61 0.25 -26.52
C SER A 70 -26.58 -0.20 -25.51
N THR A 71 -25.37 -0.47 -26.03
CA THR A 71 -24.18 -0.82 -25.21
C THR A 71 -23.03 0.09 -25.63
N PHE A 72 -22.31 0.60 -24.64
CA PHE A 72 -21.06 1.34 -24.80
C PHE A 72 -19.91 0.54 -24.22
N THR A 73 -18.79 0.48 -24.93
CA THR A 73 -17.56 -0.17 -24.46
C THR A 73 -16.39 0.80 -24.42
N GLN A 74 -15.55 0.68 -23.40
CA GLN A 74 -14.35 1.47 -23.25
C GLN A 74 -13.21 0.59 -22.75
N THR A 75 -12.09 0.66 -23.44
CA THR A 75 -10.83 0.05 -22.98
C THR A 75 -10.12 0.96 -21.99
N ILE A 76 -9.66 0.38 -20.90
CA ILE A 76 -8.81 1.01 -19.88
C ILE A 76 -7.67 0.04 -19.55
N TYR A 77 -6.65 0.57 -18.90
CA TYR A 77 -5.51 -0.22 -18.41
C TYR A 77 -5.41 -0.08 -16.90
N VAL A 78 -5.34 -1.21 -16.21
CA VAL A 78 -5.27 -1.28 -14.75
C VAL A 78 -3.86 -1.75 -14.39
N LYS A 79 -3.15 -0.99 -13.56
CA LYS A 79 -1.79 -1.30 -13.13
C LYS A 79 -1.71 -1.46 -11.64
N ASN A 80 -1.09 -2.53 -11.19
CA ASN A 80 -0.74 -2.73 -9.80
C ASN A 80 0.62 -2.09 -9.51
N ASN A 81 0.63 -0.90 -8.94
CA ASN A 81 1.84 -0.20 -8.48
C ASN A 81 2.27 -0.59 -7.06
N GLY A 82 1.56 -1.52 -6.42
CA GLY A 82 1.96 -2.15 -5.17
C GLY A 82 3.08 -3.16 -5.35
N ASN A 83 3.48 -3.79 -4.27
CA ASN A 83 4.57 -4.78 -4.27
C ASN A 83 4.10 -6.22 -4.01
N ILE A 84 2.79 -6.45 -3.99
CA ILE A 84 2.17 -7.78 -3.84
C ILE A 84 1.09 -7.99 -4.90
N PRO A 85 0.77 -9.25 -5.28
CA PRO A 85 -0.37 -9.55 -6.13
C PRO A 85 -1.69 -9.12 -5.48
N VAL A 86 -2.64 -8.68 -6.31
CA VAL A 86 -3.98 -8.28 -5.87
C VAL A 86 -5.06 -8.94 -6.71
N THR A 87 -6.20 -9.20 -6.09
CA THR A 87 -7.43 -9.60 -6.78
C THR A 87 -8.25 -8.36 -7.08
N LEU A 88 -8.57 -8.13 -8.36
CA LEU A 88 -9.29 -6.96 -8.81
C LEU A 88 -10.79 -7.10 -8.60
N SER A 89 -11.42 -6.01 -8.15
CA SER A 89 -12.88 -5.88 -8.03
C SER A 89 -13.34 -4.50 -8.48
N MET A 90 -14.54 -4.41 -9.05
CA MET A 90 -15.15 -3.15 -9.45
C MET A 90 -16.53 -3.00 -8.82
N ASN A 91 -16.78 -1.80 -8.28
CA ASN A 91 -18.09 -1.39 -7.77
C ASN A 91 -18.51 -0.06 -8.37
N THR A 92 -19.82 0.17 -8.46
CA THR A 92 -20.41 1.43 -8.91
C THR A 92 -21.14 2.12 -7.77
N ASN A 93 -21.01 3.44 -7.68
CA ASN A 93 -21.64 4.26 -6.65
C ASN A 93 -21.94 5.67 -7.17
N ASN A 94 -22.51 6.52 -6.32
CA ASN A 94 -22.78 7.94 -6.61
C ASN A 94 -23.64 8.16 -7.87
N TRP A 95 -24.62 7.29 -8.07
CA TRP A 95 -25.55 7.40 -9.20
C TRP A 95 -26.37 8.68 -9.12
N ASN A 96 -26.37 9.46 -10.22
CA ASN A 96 -27.17 10.66 -10.35
C ASN A 96 -27.87 10.69 -11.73
N PRO A 97 -29.21 10.67 -11.78
CA PRO A 97 -30.12 10.46 -10.64
C PRO A 97 -29.92 9.06 -10.03
N THR A 98 -30.30 8.87 -8.77
CA THR A 98 -30.18 7.58 -8.08
C THR A 98 -30.89 6.45 -8.80
N THR A 99 -31.99 6.78 -9.50
CA THR A 99 -32.77 5.85 -10.33
C THR A 99 -32.05 5.35 -11.57
N ALA A 100 -30.95 6.01 -11.99
CA ALA A 100 -30.17 5.58 -13.15
C ALA A 100 -29.61 4.16 -13.00
N SER A 101 -29.31 3.73 -11.77
CA SER A 101 -28.86 2.36 -11.47
C SER A 101 -29.90 1.27 -11.81
N ASN A 102 -31.19 1.63 -11.99
CA ASN A 102 -32.21 0.69 -12.40
C ASN A 102 -32.20 0.45 -13.92
N TYR A 103 -31.59 1.34 -14.68
CA TYR A 103 -31.58 1.33 -16.15
C TYR A 103 -30.21 1.09 -16.76
N LEU A 104 -29.15 1.30 -15.96
CA LEU A 104 -27.76 1.19 -16.41
C LEU A 104 -27.03 0.11 -15.64
N THR A 105 -26.29 -0.73 -16.35
CA THR A 105 -25.43 -1.74 -15.76
C THR A 105 -24.02 -1.58 -16.31
N LEU A 106 -23.04 -1.35 -15.42
CA LEU A 106 -21.63 -1.39 -15.78
C LEU A 106 -21.06 -2.75 -15.40
N SER A 107 -20.43 -3.40 -16.36
CA SER A 107 -19.66 -4.63 -16.17
C SER A 107 -18.26 -4.48 -16.74
N TRP A 108 -17.38 -5.40 -16.43
CA TRP A 108 -16.05 -5.47 -17.00
C TRP A 108 -15.52 -6.91 -17.04
N ASN A 109 -14.46 -7.13 -17.83
CA ASN A 109 -13.88 -8.44 -18.07
C ASN A 109 -12.74 -8.83 -17.10
N ARG A 110 -12.52 -8.05 -16.01
CA ARG A 110 -11.43 -8.29 -15.03
C ARG A 110 -11.92 -8.51 -13.60
N GLN A 111 -13.17 -8.81 -13.40
CA GLN A 111 -13.70 -9.17 -12.09
C GLN A 111 -13.01 -10.43 -11.57
N ASN A 112 -12.48 -10.38 -10.33
CA ASN A 112 -11.72 -11.46 -9.69
C ASN A 112 -10.40 -11.85 -10.40
N HIS A 113 -9.88 -11.00 -11.29
CA HIS A 113 -8.61 -11.22 -11.95
C HIS A 113 -7.45 -10.95 -10.97
N ILE A 114 -6.46 -11.85 -10.90
CA ILE A 114 -5.25 -11.66 -10.11
C ILE A 114 -4.24 -10.86 -10.93
N LEU A 115 -3.86 -9.69 -10.41
CA LEU A 115 -2.88 -8.80 -11.04
C LEU A 115 -1.60 -8.77 -10.21
N ASN A 116 -0.52 -9.29 -10.77
CA ASN A 116 0.79 -9.34 -10.11
C ASN A 116 1.36 -7.94 -9.88
N ALA A 117 2.25 -7.83 -8.89
CA ALA A 117 2.97 -6.59 -8.57
C ALA A 117 3.72 -6.02 -9.79
N GLY A 118 3.60 -4.73 -10.02
CA GLY A 118 4.26 -4.01 -11.12
C GLY A 118 3.66 -4.27 -12.52
N ILE A 119 2.68 -5.15 -12.66
CA ILE A 119 2.09 -5.54 -13.94
C ILE A 119 0.85 -4.67 -14.22
N SER A 120 0.61 -4.41 -15.50
CA SER A 120 -0.63 -3.83 -16.02
C SER A 120 -1.44 -4.87 -16.80
N CYS A 121 -2.75 -4.70 -16.84
CA CYS A 121 -3.63 -5.47 -17.71
C CYS A 121 -4.64 -4.55 -18.41
N GLU A 122 -4.94 -4.90 -19.65
CA GLU A 122 -6.06 -4.31 -20.38
C GLU A 122 -7.38 -4.80 -19.77
N ALA A 123 -8.33 -3.88 -19.62
CA ALA A 123 -9.68 -4.17 -19.17
C ALA A 123 -10.70 -3.48 -20.08
N THR A 124 -11.79 -4.16 -20.39
CA THR A 124 -12.92 -3.59 -21.15
C THR A 124 -14.07 -3.34 -20.19
N LEU A 125 -14.47 -2.08 -20.07
CA LEU A 125 -15.69 -1.66 -19.43
C LEU A 125 -16.85 -1.77 -20.43
N THR A 126 -17.97 -2.30 -19.98
CA THR A 126 -19.19 -2.43 -20.81
C THR A 126 -20.36 -1.83 -20.04
N LEU A 127 -20.89 -0.70 -20.54
CA LEU A 127 -22.08 -0.06 -20.02
C LEU A 127 -23.27 -0.46 -20.89
N THR A 128 -24.26 -1.10 -20.30
CA THR A 128 -25.50 -1.52 -20.96
C THR A 128 -26.65 -0.65 -20.49
N VAL A 129 -27.44 -0.16 -21.44
CA VAL A 129 -28.65 0.63 -21.21
C VAL A 129 -29.87 -0.28 -21.37
N ALA A 130 -30.75 -0.29 -20.39
CA ALA A 130 -32.00 -1.04 -20.46
C ALA A 130 -32.90 -0.51 -21.58
N THR A 131 -33.71 -1.38 -22.18
CA THR A 131 -34.65 -1.01 -23.29
C THR A 131 -35.79 -0.09 -22.85
N ASN A 132 -36.08 -0.02 -21.55
CA ASN A 132 -37.08 0.83 -20.92
C ASN A 132 -36.52 2.09 -20.26
N ALA A 133 -35.36 2.55 -20.72
CA ALA A 133 -34.67 3.72 -20.15
C ALA A 133 -35.13 5.06 -20.75
N ASP A 134 -36.27 5.13 -21.38
CA ASP A 134 -36.76 6.32 -22.10
C ASP A 134 -36.93 7.58 -21.25
N SER A 135 -37.10 7.40 -19.93
CA SER A 135 -37.21 8.52 -18.97
C SER A 135 -35.86 9.05 -18.48
N LEU A 136 -34.75 8.36 -18.78
CA LEU A 136 -33.43 8.77 -18.35
C LEU A 136 -32.77 9.68 -19.39
N THR A 137 -32.77 10.99 -19.14
CA THR A 137 -32.23 12.00 -20.06
C THR A 137 -30.75 12.31 -19.86
N SER A 138 -30.25 12.09 -18.67
CA SER A 138 -28.83 12.27 -18.31
C SER A 138 -28.46 11.41 -17.12
N PHE A 139 -27.19 11.07 -17.00
CA PHE A 139 -26.68 10.32 -15.85
C PHE A 139 -25.23 10.63 -15.58
N SER A 140 -24.84 10.39 -14.34
CA SER A 140 -23.44 10.26 -13.92
C SER A 140 -23.34 9.24 -12.80
N PHE A 141 -22.19 8.59 -12.67
CA PHE A 141 -21.88 7.68 -11.57
C PHE A 141 -20.36 7.53 -11.45
N SER A 142 -19.93 6.96 -10.34
CA SER A 142 -18.53 6.60 -10.12
C SER A 142 -18.36 5.09 -10.23
N ALA A 143 -17.35 4.65 -10.97
CA ALA A 143 -16.85 3.28 -10.95
C ALA A 143 -15.55 3.25 -10.15
N THR A 144 -15.50 2.41 -9.12
CA THR A 144 -14.32 2.25 -8.27
C THR A 144 -13.73 0.88 -8.50
N ILE A 145 -12.48 0.83 -8.95
CA ILE A 145 -11.71 -0.41 -9.09
C ILE A 145 -10.77 -0.51 -7.89
N THR A 146 -10.80 -1.65 -7.23
CA THR A 146 -9.98 -1.95 -6.04
C THR A 146 -9.18 -3.22 -6.26
N GLY A 147 -7.97 -3.24 -5.71
CA GLY A 147 -7.19 -4.46 -5.53
C GLY A 147 -7.28 -4.90 -4.07
N MET A 148 -7.54 -6.18 -3.84
CA MET A 148 -7.56 -6.79 -2.51
C MET A 148 -6.60 -7.96 -2.46
N GLN A 149 -5.99 -8.18 -1.30
CA GLN A 149 -5.14 -9.34 -1.01
C GLN A 149 -5.99 -10.52 -0.57
#